data_0c5ce8f700e3be0927481556a03b8375
#
_entry.id   0c5ce8f700e3be0927481556a03b8375
#
_cell.length_a   1.000
_cell.length_b   1.000
_cell.length_c   1.000
_cell.angle_alpha   90.00
_cell.angle_beta   90.00
_cell.angle_gamma   90.00
#
_symmetry.space_group_name_H-M   'P 1'
#
loop_
_entity.id
_entity.type
_entity.pdbx_description
1 polymer ?
#
loop_
_entity_poly.entity_id
_entity_poly.type
_entity_poly.pdbx_seq_one_letter_code
_entity_poly.pdbx_strand_id
1 'polypeptide(L)'
;DGAACRFLGEGAEPEAALTELKVTPTRTRFVSEFGGVQLETTFATPALPDDLDLLSMPLTLVTFSAKAADGKAHDVQVKLHLSDKLCYDGELRPNMIDGAYTLGTKQTVYIGQETQKPLSHSADHITIDWGYLYLSADGVVKAVGDGVQTTCNLTVGGAPAQAVIAYDDIASINYFGDLCKAWYRRDGRQITDAILYAQKHFDEILLRCAAMDETVSDDAQKAGGQDYEDIVNAAWRHTFAAHKLIATPKGEMAFLSKENDSNGCIGTVDVSYPSIPLFLHYCPELVNALCRPVLEFASMPVWDCDFAPHDVGRYPLATGQVYAARKPIGRTASHPPYYLYPAGT
;
A
#
# COMPACT_ATOMS: atom_id res chain seq x y z
N ASP A 1 3.76 -21.80 -26.09
CA ASP A 1 3.10 -22.47 -27.22
C ASP A 1 2.44 -21.48 -28.21
N GLY A 2 2.66 -20.17 -28.05
CA GLY A 2 2.17 -19.14 -28.98
C GLY A 2 0.72 -18.70 -28.80
N ALA A 3 -0.07 -19.30 -27.90
CA ALA A 3 -1.38 -18.84 -27.51
C ALA A 3 -1.28 -17.84 -26.34
N ALA A 4 -1.98 -16.71 -26.43
CA ALA A 4 -2.05 -15.71 -25.37
C ALA A 4 -3.39 -15.77 -24.66
N CYS A 5 -3.39 -15.54 -23.34
CA CYS A 5 -4.58 -15.37 -22.54
C CYS A 5 -4.37 -14.31 -21.45
N ARG A 6 -5.46 -13.78 -20.93
CA ARG A 6 -5.49 -12.86 -19.82
C ARG A 6 -5.90 -13.62 -18.55
N PHE A 7 -5.10 -13.50 -17.48
CA PHE A 7 -5.40 -14.13 -16.19
C PHE A 7 -5.87 -13.15 -15.12
N LEU A 8 -5.64 -11.84 -15.30
CA LEU A 8 -6.11 -10.74 -14.46
C LEU A 8 -6.32 -9.47 -15.29
N GLY A 9 -7.14 -8.56 -14.77
CA GLY A 9 -7.37 -7.24 -15.36
C GLY A 9 -8.23 -7.27 -16.63
N GLU A 10 -8.19 -6.18 -17.38
CA GLU A 10 -8.90 -6.01 -18.66
C GLU A 10 -7.94 -6.19 -19.84
N GLY A 11 -8.47 -6.59 -21.01
CA GLY A 11 -7.67 -6.77 -22.22
C GLY A 11 -8.48 -7.48 -23.31
N ALA A 12 -7.90 -7.54 -24.52
CA ALA A 12 -8.54 -8.16 -25.69
C ALA A 12 -8.30 -9.68 -25.76
N GLU A 13 -7.33 -10.20 -25.03
CA GLU A 13 -6.99 -11.61 -25.03
C GLU A 13 -8.09 -12.45 -24.37
N PRO A 14 -8.26 -13.72 -24.80
CA PRO A 14 -9.18 -14.64 -24.13
C PRO A 14 -8.87 -14.74 -22.63
N GLU A 15 -9.90 -14.83 -21.82
CA GLU A 15 -9.76 -15.00 -20.37
C GLU A 15 -9.37 -16.44 -20.03
N ALA A 16 -8.36 -16.60 -19.19
CA ALA A 16 -8.04 -17.88 -18.59
C ALA A 16 -9.11 -18.26 -17.55
N ALA A 17 -9.43 -19.54 -17.44
CA ALA A 17 -10.39 -19.99 -16.45
C ALA A 17 -9.81 -19.84 -15.04
N LEU A 18 -10.42 -19.02 -14.20
CA LEU A 18 -10.08 -18.92 -12.78
C LEU A 18 -10.61 -20.16 -12.06
N THR A 19 -9.72 -21.01 -11.59
CA THR A 19 -10.07 -22.27 -10.90
C THR A 19 -10.00 -22.16 -9.39
N GLU A 20 -9.21 -21.23 -8.86
CA GLU A 20 -9.15 -20.94 -7.43
C GLU A 20 -8.82 -19.48 -7.17
N LEU A 21 -9.52 -18.88 -6.22
CA LEU A 21 -9.19 -17.58 -5.63
C LEU A 21 -9.18 -17.74 -4.11
N LYS A 22 -8.03 -17.46 -3.48
CA LYS A 22 -7.91 -17.43 -2.03
C LYS A 22 -7.43 -16.05 -1.57
N VAL A 23 -8.22 -15.42 -0.70
CA VAL A 23 -7.89 -14.14 -0.07
C VAL A 23 -7.65 -14.37 1.41
N THR A 24 -6.47 -13.98 1.89
CA THR A 24 -6.07 -14.08 3.29
C THR A 24 -5.62 -12.69 3.79
N PRO A 25 -5.32 -12.47 5.05
CA PRO A 25 -4.90 -11.17 5.59
C PRO A 25 -3.79 -10.49 4.80
N THR A 26 -2.77 -11.23 4.39
CA THR A 26 -1.59 -10.66 3.73
C THR A 26 -1.43 -11.08 2.27
N ARG A 27 -2.14 -12.11 1.81
CA ARG A 27 -1.96 -12.67 0.47
C ARG A 27 -3.26 -12.78 -0.32
N THR A 28 -3.13 -12.65 -1.65
CA THR A 28 -4.18 -13.05 -2.61
C THR A 28 -3.55 -14.02 -3.59
N ARG A 29 -4.09 -15.22 -3.68
CA ARG A 29 -3.64 -16.29 -4.55
C ARG A 29 -4.69 -16.59 -5.60
N PHE A 30 -4.26 -16.57 -6.86
CA PHE A 30 -5.06 -16.92 -8.03
C PHE A 30 -4.49 -18.19 -8.65
N VAL A 31 -5.35 -19.10 -9.04
CA VAL A 31 -5.00 -20.23 -9.91
C VAL A 31 -5.87 -20.15 -11.15
N SER A 32 -5.23 -20.04 -12.30
CA SER A 32 -5.90 -19.92 -13.59
C SER A 32 -5.42 -20.99 -14.55
N GLU A 33 -6.31 -21.48 -15.42
CA GLU A 33 -5.98 -22.52 -16.41
C GLU A 33 -6.27 -22.03 -17.82
N PHE A 34 -5.30 -22.28 -18.71
CA PHE A 34 -5.43 -22.02 -20.15
C PHE A 34 -4.44 -22.89 -20.94
N GLY A 35 -4.92 -23.50 -22.06
CA GLY A 35 -4.08 -24.22 -22.99
C GLY A 35 -3.27 -25.38 -22.41
N GLY A 36 -3.78 -26.08 -21.39
CA GLY A 36 -3.09 -27.18 -20.71
C GLY A 36 -2.07 -26.72 -19.64
N VAL A 37 -2.02 -25.42 -19.33
CA VAL A 37 -1.17 -24.85 -18.29
C VAL A 37 -2.02 -24.32 -17.16
N GLN A 38 -1.66 -24.65 -15.92
CA GLN A 38 -2.12 -24.01 -14.70
C GLN A 38 -1.09 -22.98 -14.28
N LEU A 39 -1.50 -21.70 -14.19
CA LEU A 39 -0.72 -20.59 -13.66
C LEU A 39 -1.19 -20.27 -12.24
N GLU A 40 -0.28 -20.33 -11.28
CA GLU A 40 -0.50 -19.80 -9.94
C GLU A 40 0.18 -18.44 -9.81
N THR A 41 -0.57 -17.44 -9.38
CA THR A 41 -0.08 -16.08 -9.10
C THR A 41 -0.42 -15.70 -7.67
N THR A 42 0.56 -15.30 -6.88
CA THR A 42 0.35 -14.82 -5.51
C THR A 42 0.85 -13.40 -5.37
N PHE A 43 0.00 -12.52 -4.85
CA PHE A 43 0.35 -11.18 -4.39
C PHE A 43 0.40 -11.22 -2.86
N ALA A 44 1.51 -10.78 -2.28
CA ALA A 44 1.71 -10.69 -0.83
C ALA A 44 2.12 -9.27 -0.42
N THR A 45 1.28 -8.62 0.38
CA THR A 45 1.59 -7.33 1.00
C THR A 45 1.81 -7.56 2.48
N PRO A 46 3.02 -7.32 3.01
CA PRO A 46 3.39 -7.72 4.37
C PRO A 46 2.77 -6.80 5.43
N ALA A 47 1.45 -6.93 5.62
CA ALA A 47 0.71 -6.28 6.71
C ALA A 47 0.98 -7.02 8.04
N LEU A 48 2.22 -6.93 8.52
CA LEU A 48 2.76 -7.68 9.66
C LEU A 48 2.95 -6.72 10.86
N PRO A 49 2.03 -6.69 11.82
CA PRO A 49 2.08 -5.76 12.95
C PRO A 49 3.21 -6.04 13.95
N ASP A 50 3.85 -7.21 13.86
CA ASP A 50 5.05 -7.58 14.63
C ASP A 50 6.36 -6.98 14.06
N ASP A 51 6.29 -6.31 12.88
CA ASP A 51 7.43 -5.68 12.22
C ASP A 51 7.01 -4.34 11.59
N LEU A 52 7.06 -3.28 12.38
CA LEU A 52 6.60 -1.95 11.97
C LEU A 52 7.45 -1.33 10.85
N ASP A 53 8.71 -1.73 10.71
CA ASP A 53 9.53 -1.32 9.58
C ASP A 53 9.00 -1.93 8.29
N LEU A 54 8.81 -3.24 8.26
CA LEU A 54 8.28 -3.94 7.10
C LEU A 54 6.83 -3.55 6.80
N LEU A 55 5.98 -3.40 7.84
CA LEU A 55 4.61 -2.92 7.73
C LEU A 55 4.52 -1.56 7.01
N SER A 56 5.47 -0.66 7.29
CA SER A 56 5.47 0.68 6.70
C SER A 56 6.19 0.78 5.35
N MET A 57 6.85 -0.28 4.89
CA MET A 57 7.43 -0.36 3.54
C MET A 57 6.32 -0.57 2.50
N PRO A 58 6.20 0.31 1.50
CA PRO A 58 5.14 0.22 0.49
C PRO A 58 5.49 -0.83 -0.58
N LEU A 59 5.42 -2.10 -0.19
CA LEU A 59 5.86 -3.24 -0.98
C LEU A 59 4.73 -4.25 -1.20
N THR A 60 4.69 -4.84 -2.38
CA THR A 60 3.93 -6.06 -2.68
C THR A 60 4.84 -7.04 -3.40
N LEU A 61 4.99 -8.22 -2.84
CA LEU A 61 5.74 -9.33 -3.43
C LEU A 61 4.81 -10.11 -4.35
N VAL A 62 5.30 -10.49 -5.53
CA VAL A 62 4.51 -11.25 -6.49
C VAL A 62 5.30 -12.49 -6.90
N THR A 63 4.62 -13.64 -6.94
CA THR A 63 5.19 -14.88 -7.47
C THR A 63 4.34 -15.42 -8.61
N PHE A 64 5.03 -16.01 -9.60
CA PHE A 64 4.39 -16.73 -10.69
C PHE A 64 4.97 -18.14 -10.79
N SER A 65 4.13 -19.17 -10.76
CA SER A 65 4.53 -20.55 -11.02
C SER A 65 3.60 -21.20 -12.03
N ALA A 66 4.16 -22.09 -12.87
CA ALA A 66 3.41 -22.80 -13.88
C ALA A 66 3.50 -24.31 -13.68
N LYS A 67 2.38 -25.01 -13.88
CA LYS A 67 2.31 -26.49 -13.91
C LYS A 67 1.62 -26.95 -15.19
N ALA A 68 2.04 -28.10 -15.73
CA ALA A 68 1.30 -28.73 -16.81
C ALA A 68 0.03 -29.38 -16.24
N ALA A 69 -1.13 -29.00 -16.76
CA ALA A 69 -2.41 -29.63 -16.42
C ALA A 69 -2.72 -30.84 -17.30
N ASP A 70 -2.12 -30.91 -18.50
CA ASP A 70 -2.33 -31.98 -19.48
C ASP A 70 -1.15 -32.99 -19.56
N GLY A 71 -0.15 -32.82 -18.72
CA GLY A 71 1.04 -33.68 -18.66
C GLY A 71 2.02 -33.51 -19.82
N LYS A 72 1.87 -32.45 -20.67
CA LYS A 72 2.77 -32.14 -21.78
C LYS A 72 3.80 -31.09 -21.39
N ALA A 73 4.81 -30.94 -22.25
CA ALA A 73 5.74 -29.82 -22.12
C ALA A 73 5.14 -28.55 -22.70
N HIS A 74 5.32 -27.43 -22.01
CA HIS A 74 4.85 -26.11 -22.43
C HIS A 74 5.93 -25.05 -22.25
N ASP A 75 6.01 -24.13 -23.20
CA ASP A 75 6.75 -22.87 -23.06
C ASP A 75 5.81 -21.80 -22.54
N VAL A 76 6.06 -21.34 -21.32
CA VAL A 76 5.19 -20.38 -20.62
C VAL A 76 5.91 -19.06 -20.42
N GLN A 77 5.25 -17.99 -20.84
CA GLN A 77 5.69 -16.62 -20.59
C GLN A 77 4.58 -15.84 -19.89
N VAL A 78 4.91 -15.19 -18.77
CA VAL A 78 3.98 -14.30 -18.06
C VAL A 78 4.40 -12.85 -18.29
N LYS A 79 3.41 -12.00 -18.57
CA LYS A 79 3.54 -10.54 -18.56
C LYS A 79 2.72 -9.96 -17.42
N LEU A 80 3.34 -9.15 -16.58
CA LEU A 80 2.64 -8.31 -15.60
C LEU A 80 2.78 -6.86 -16.03
N HIS A 81 1.66 -6.20 -16.26
CA HIS A 81 1.58 -4.78 -16.55
C HIS A 81 0.96 -4.05 -15.36
N LEU A 82 1.56 -2.93 -14.96
CA LEU A 82 1.06 -2.03 -13.94
C LEU A 82 0.83 -0.66 -14.58
N SER A 83 -0.41 -0.20 -14.53
CA SER A 83 -0.80 1.09 -15.09
C SER A 83 -0.19 2.26 -14.32
N ASP A 84 0.24 3.29 -15.02
CA ASP A 84 0.69 4.55 -14.46
C ASP A 84 -0.44 5.40 -13.82
N LYS A 85 -1.68 4.98 -13.97
CA LYS A 85 -2.81 5.51 -13.18
C LYS A 85 -2.62 5.39 -11.67
N LEU A 86 -1.72 4.54 -11.21
CA LEU A 86 -1.30 4.49 -9.82
C LEU A 86 -0.50 5.73 -9.38
N CYS A 87 -0.06 6.58 -10.31
CA CYS A 87 0.80 7.74 -10.04
C CYS A 87 0.08 9.09 -10.23
N TYR A 88 -1.19 9.11 -10.60
CA TYR A 88 -1.93 10.36 -10.76
C TYR A 88 -3.43 10.18 -10.46
N ASP A 89 -4.06 11.29 -10.09
CA ASP A 89 -5.50 11.39 -9.88
C ASP A 89 -6.17 12.09 -11.08
N GLY A 90 -7.41 11.73 -11.35
CA GLY A 90 -8.21 12.31 -12.42
C GLY A 90 -8.12 11.59 -13.78
N GLU A 91 -8.81 12.15 -14.78
CA GLU A 91 -8.97 11.51 -16.10
C GLU A 91 -7.83 11.82 -17.07
N LEU A 92 -7.20 12.98 -16.93
CA LEU A 92 -6.14 13.44 -17.83
C LEU A 92 -4.78 12.95 -17.36
N ARG A 93 -4.16 12.12 -18.19
CA ARG A 93 -2.80 11.64 -17.95
C ARG A 93 -1.79 12.79 -18.03
N PRO A 94 -1.02 13.08 -16.95
CA PRO A 94 0.02 14.09 -16.98
C PRO A 94 1.25 13.62 -17.79
N ASN A 95 2.24 14.53 -17.95
CA ASN A 95 3.54 14.12 -18.44
C ASN A 95 4.20 13.19 -17.44
N MET A 96 4.63 12.02 -17.93
CA MET A 96 5.27 10.99 -17.13
C MET A 96 6.76 10.90 -17.48
N ILE A 97 7.57 10.57 -16.48
CA ILE A 97 8.97 10.17 -16.66
C ILE A 97 9.15 8.75 -16.18
N ASP A 98 10.05 8.04 -16.79
CA ASP A 98 10.42 6.67 -16.44
C ASP A 98 11.94 6.47 -16.51
N GLY A 99 12.39 5.36 -15.95
CA GLY A 99 13.77 4.93 -16.05
C GLY A 99 13.90 3.46 -15.66
N ALA A 100 14.93 2.81 -16.20
CA ALA A 100 15.22 1.42 -15.89
C ALA A 100 16.71 1.24 -15.57
N TYR A 101 17.00 0.40 -14.59
CA TYR A 101 18.36 0.12 -14.12
C TYR A 101 18.41 -1.23 -13.39
N THR A 102 19.62 -1.69 -13.08
CA THR A 102 19.80 -2.89 -12.24
C THR A 102 19.88 -2.44 -10.78
N LEU A 103 19.00 -3.00 -9.93
CA LEU A 103 19.03 -2.80 -8.49
C LEU A 103 19.20 -4.16 -7.80
N GLY A 104 20.30 -4.33 -7.08
CA GLY A 104 20.65 -5.62 -6.51
C GLY A 104 20.87 -6.67 -7.61
N THR A 105 20.10 -7.74 -7.58
CA THR A 105 20.18 -8.84 -8.56
C THR A 105 19.11 -8.78 -9.65
N LYS A 106 18.19 -7.82 -9.60
CA LYS A 106 17.04 -7.74 -10.50
C LYS A 106 17.05 -6.46 -11.35
N GLN A 107 16.46 -6.57 -12.52
CA GLN A 107 16.11 -5.41 -13.32
C GLN A 107 14.96 -4.65 -12.64
N THR A 108 15.04 -3.33 -12.61
CA THR A 108 14.07 -2.46 -11.96
C THR A 108 13.70 -1.32 -12.91
N VAL A 109 12.41 -1.06 -13.04
CA VAL A 109 11.86 0.09 -13.79
C VAL A 109 11.01 0.92 -12.85
N TYR A 110 10.99 2.22 -13.06
CA TYR A 110 10.07 3.12 -12.37
C TYR A 110 9.34 4.03 -13.36
N ILE A 111 8.19 4.56 -12.93
CA ILE A 111 7.42 5.57 -13.62
C ILE A 111 6.76 6.50 -12.60
N GLY A 112 6.60 7.77 -12.94
CA GLY A 112 5.92 8.76 -12.13
C GLY A 112 5.69 10.04 -12.91
N GLN A 113 4.98 11.00 -12.33
CA GLN A 113 4.79 12.30 -12.97
C GLN A 113 6.13 13.04 -13.13
N GLU A 114 6.29 13.75 -14.25
CA GLU A 114 7.47 14.62 -14.48
C GLU A 114 7.56 15.74 -13.43
N THR A 115 6.42 16.33 -13.08
CA THR A 115 6.33 17.37 -12.05
C THR A 115 5.72 16.80 -10.78
N GLN A 116 6.55 16.64 -9.77
CA GLN A 116 6.13 16.14 -8.46
C GLN A 116 5.62 17.26 -7.56
N LYS A 117 4.43 17.11 -7.00
CA LYS A 117 3.80 18.05 -6.06
C LYS A 117 3.31 17.33 -4.80
N PRO A 118 4.21 16.75 -3.99
CA PRO A 118 3.81 15.98 -2.82
C PRO A 118 2.94 16.82 -1.88
N LEU A 119 1.83 16.23 -1.42
CA LEU A 119 0.94 16.80 -0.42
C LEU A 119 0.38 18.18 -0.79
N SER A 120 0.20 18.46 -2.09
CA SER A 120 -0.14 19.82 -2.57
C SER A 120 -1.61 20.19 -2.38
N HIS A 121 -2.49 19.22 -2.23
CA HIS A 121 -3.93 19.43 -2.08
C HIS A 121 -4.58 18.30 -1.29
N SER A 122 -5.84 18.49 -0.91
CA SER A 122 -6.66 17.50 -0.21
C SER A 122 -8.09 17.55 -0.71
N ALA A 123 -8.76 16.40 -0.70
CA ALA A 123 -10.16 16.29 -1.08
C ALA A 123 -10.79 15.02 -0.46
N ASP A 124 -12.08 14.81 -0.70
CA ASP A 124 -12.83 13.67 -0.14
C ASP A 124 -12.33 12.34 -0.74
N HIS A 125 -12.29 12.23 -2.05
CA HIS A 125 -11.90 11.00 -2.76
C HIS A 125 -10.52 11.09 -3.39
N ILE A 126 -9.61 11.84 -2.77
CA ILE A 126 -8.27 12.01 -3.34
C ILE A 126 -7.47 10.71 -3.24
N THR A 127 -6.85 10.35 -4.34
CA THR A 127 -5.80 9.35 -4.39
C THR A 127 -4.42 10.01 -4.36
N ILE A 128 -3.37 9.23 -4.18
CA ILE A 128 -2.01 9.74 -4.27
C ILE A 128 -1.70 10.10 -5.74
N ASP A 129 -1.31 11.35 -6.00
CA ASP A 129 -0.99 11.87 -7.32
C ASP A 129 0.44 12.42 -7.41
N TRP A 130 1.30 11.95 -6.55
CA TRP A 130 2.74 12.21 -6.50
C TRP A 130 3.49 10.92 -6.21
N GLY A 131 4.78 10.92 -6.50
CA GLY A 131 5.64 9.77 -6.25
C GLY A 131 5.91 8.91 -7.47
N TYR A 132 6.47 7.75 -7.24
CA TYR A 132 6.94 6.85 -8.28
C TYR A 132 6.56 5.40 -8.01
N LEU A 133 5.96 4.76 -9.01
CA LEU A 133 5.73 3.32 -9.04
C LEU A 133 7.01 2.61 -9.50
N TYR A 134 7.41 1.56 -8.78
CA TYR A 134 8.55 0.71 -9.10
C TYR A 134 8.10 -0.73 -9.37
N LEU A 135 8.73 -1.35 -10.34
CA LEU A 135 8.62 -2.78 -10.60
C LEU A 135 10.03 -3.37 -10.72
N SER A 136 10.38 -4.26 -9.81
CA SER A 136 11.65 -4.99 -9.79
C SER A 136 11.37 -6.49 -9.93
N ALA A 137 11.86 -7.15 -10.97
CA ALA A 137 11.42 -8.51 -11.27
C ALA A 137 12.51 -9.38 -11.92
N ASP A 138 12.29 -10.70 -11.87
CA ASP A 138 12.93 -11.64 -12.77
C ASP A 138 12.44 -11.39 -14.21
N GLY A 139 13.32 -11.63 -15.17
CA GLY A 139 13.01 -11.40 -16.58
C GLY A 139 13.29 -9.97 -17.04
N VAL A 140 12.56 -9.52 -18.05
CA VAL A 140 12.76 -8.21 -18.68
C VAL A 140 11.74 -7.22 -18.17
N VAL A 141 12.20 -6.12 -17.57
CA VAL A 141 11.35 -5.00 -17.16
C VAL A 141 11.53 -3.82 -18.10
N LYS A 142 10.47 -3.07 -18.36
CA LYS A 142 10.48 -1.84 -19.17
C LYS A 142 9.29 -0.95 -18.88
N ALA A 143 9.44 0.35 -19.13
CA ALA A 143 8.31 1.24 -19.29
C ALA A 143 7.60 0.95 -20.63
N VAL A 144 6.29 1.09 -20.64
CA VAL A 144 5.41 0.99 -21.81
C VAL A 144 4.50 2.21 -21.84
N GLY A 145 3.71 2.38 -22.89
CA GLY A 145 2.97 3.63 -23.15
C GLY A 145 2.11 4.15 -22.00
N ASP A 146 1.57 3.26 -21.16
CA ASP A 146 0.63 3.58 -20.07
C ASP A 146 1.05 2.94 -18.72
N GLY A 147 2.34 2.64 -18.54
CA GLY A 147 2.81 2.07 -17.27
C GLY A 147 4.15 1.37 -17.35
N VAL A 148 4.33 0.38 -16.51
CA VAL A 148 5.53 -0.48 -16.45
C VAL A 148 5.16 -1.94 -16.58
N GLN A 149 6.05 -2.73 -17.19
CA GLN A 149 5.80 -4.14 -17.48
C GLN A 149 7.03 -5.01 -17.16
N THR A 150 6.77 -6.20 -16.64
CA THR A 150 7.76 -7.30 -16.68
C THR A 150 7.29 -8.42 -17.61
N THR A 151 8.25 -9.15 -18.17
CA THR A 151 8.03 -10.36 -18.95
C THR A 151 8.99 -11.44 -18.44
N CYS A 152 8.42 -12.51 -17.88
CA CYS A 152 9.15 -13.62 -17.28
C CYS A 152 8.86 -14.91 -18.05
N ASN A 153 9.90 -15.66 -18.39
CA ASN A 153 9.74 -17.05 -18.87
C ASN A 153 9.70 -17.97 -17.65
N LEU A 154 8.70 -18.85 -17.60
CA LEU A 154 8.53 -19.78 -16.49
C LEU A 154 8.96 -21.18 -16.93
N THR A 155 9.72 -21.84 -16.07
CA THR A 155 9.95 -23.29 -16.19
C THR A 155 8.77 -24.02 -15.56
N VAL A 156 8.06 -24.80 -16.33
CA VAL A 156 6.93 -25.62 -15.84
C VAL A 156 7.42 -26.59 -14.77
N GLY A 157 6.83 -26.54 -13.58
CA GLY A 157 7.26 -27.31 -12.41
C GLY A 157 8.57 -26.84 -11.76
N GLY A 158 9.13 -25.72 -12.22
CA GLY A 158 10.36 -25.13 -11.68
C GLY A 158 10.08 -24.14 -10.53
N ALA A 159 11.14 -23.42 -10.12
CA ALA A 159 11.04 -22.37 -9.13
C ALA A 159 10.14 -21.21 -9.62
N PRO A 160 9.36 -20.57 -8.74
CA PRO A 160 8.56 -19.41 -9.09
C PRO A 160 9.43 -18.24 -9.57
N ALA A 161 8.95 -17.50 -10.59
CA ALA A 161 9.50 -16.20 -10.90
C ALA A 161 8.98 -15.17 -9.86
N GLN A 162 9.81 -14.20 -9.51
CA GLN A 162 9.57 -13.24 -8.44
C GLN A 162 9.52 -11.81 -8.99
N ALA A 163 8.61 -11.01 -8.46
CA ALA A 163 8.57 -9.57 -8.66
C ALA A 163 8.28 -8.83 -7.36
N VAL A 164 8.77 -7.60 -7.25
CA VAL A 164 8.48 -6.65 -6.18
C VAL A 164 7.87 -5.41 -6.82
N ILE A 165 6.65 -5.09 -6.43
CA ILE A 165 5.98 -3.82 -6.71
C ILE A 165 6.24 -2.92 -5.52
N ALA A 166 6.65 -1.68 -5.75
CA ALA A 166 6.88 -0.72 -4.69
C ALA A 166 6.40 0.68 -5.10
N TYR A 167 6.13 1.54 -4.13
CA TYR A 167 5.71 2.91 -4.38
C TYR A 167 6.45 3.90 -3.49
N ASP A 168 7.19 4.84 -4.07
CA ASP A 168 7.81 5.94 -3.33
C ASP A 168 6.86 7.12 -3.27
N ASP A 169 6.26 7.36 -2.12
CA ASP A 169 5.36 8.48 -1.88
C ASP A 169 6.08 9.81 -1.56
N ILE A 170 7.42 9.86 -1.66
CA ILE A 170 8.28 11.02 -1.40
C ILE A 170 8.07 11.59 0.00
N ALA A 171 6.85 12.02 0.29
CA ALA A 171 6.34 12.44 1.60
C ALA A 171 4.94 11.90 1.78
N SER A 172 4.63 11.43 2.99
CA SER A 172 3.40 10.67 3.27
C SER A 172 2.28 11.54 3.80
N ILE A 173 2.58 12.40 4.78
CA ILE A 173 1.61 13.24 5.50
C ILE A 173 2.26 14.59 5.81
N ASN A 174 1.49 15.65 5.65
CA ASN A 174 1.81 16.92 6.29
C ASN A 174 1.30 16.87 7.73
N TYR A 175 2.20 16.61 8.67
CA TYR A 175 1.88 16.45 10.08
C TYR A 175 2.07 17.76 10.84
N PHE A 176 0.98 18.49 11.05
CA PHE A 176 0.95 19.81 11.68
C PHE A 176 1.97 20.78 11.08
N GLY A 177 2.15 20.63 9.75
CA GLY A 177 2.99 21.47 8.91
C GLY A 177 4.37 20.91 8.63
N ASP A 178 4.78 19.79 9.16
CA ASP A 178 6.01 19.10 8.79
C ASP A 178 5.73 18.00 7.77
N LEU A 179 6.55 17.91 6.73
CA LEU A 179 6.44 16.87 5.73
C LEU A 179 7.04 15.57 6.28
N CYS A 180 6.16 14.70 6.78
CA CYS A 180 6.56 13.44 7.38
C CYS A 180 6.60 12.31 6.34
N LYS A 181 7.56 11.42 6.52
CA LYS A 181 7.77 10.23 5.70
C LYS A 181 7.26 8.97 6.41
N ALA A 182 7.06 7.90 5.66
CA ALA A 182 6.75 6.59 6.22
C ALA A 182 7.78 6.16 7.29
N TRP A 183 7.34 5.41 8.27
CA TRP A 183 8.12 5.03 9.45
C TRP A 183 9.46 4.37 9.11
N TYR A 184 9.52 3.49 8.10
CA TYR A 184 10.77 2.83 7.71
C TYR A 184 11.85 3.83 7.23
N ARG A 185 11.48 5.06 6.86
CA ARG A 185 12.40 6.11 6.37
C ARG A 185 12.96 7.00 7.47
N ARG A 186 12.63 6.77 8.75
CA ARG A 186 13.05 7.62 9.87
C ARG A 186 14.56 7.72 10.06
N ASP A 187 15.29 6.71 9.62
CA ASP A 187 16.76 6.61 9.69
C ASP A 187 17.47 6.92 8.35
N GLY A 188 16.73 7.52 7.39
CA GLY A 188 17.28 7.95 6.10
C GLY A 188 17.15 6.93 4.97
N ARG A 189 16.59 5.75 5.24
CA ARG A 189 16.30 4.74 4.19
C ARG A 189 15.44 5.33 3.06
N GLN A 190 15.67 4.82 1.85
CA GLN A 190 14.94 5.19 0.65
C GLN A 190 14.13 3.99 0.13
N ILE A 191 13.29 4.20 -0.88
CA ILE A 191 12.51 3.12 -1.49
C ILE A 191 13.41 2.02 -2.08
N THR A 192 14.58 2.39 -2.61
CA THR A 192 15.56 1.44 -3.12
C THR A 192 16.08 0.50 -2.03
N ASP A 193 16.23 0.98 -0.80
CA ASP A 193 16.64 0.14 0.33
C ASP A 193 15.53 -0.86 0.69
N ALA A 194 14.26 -0.44 0.62
CA ALA A 194 13.11 -1.31 0.83
C ALA A 194 13.01 -2.39 -0.26
N ILE A 195 13.22 -2.02 -1.53
CA ILE A 195 13.24 -2.99 -2.65
C ILE A 195 14.38 -3.99 -2.48
N LEU A 196 15.59 -3.54 -2.13
CA LEU A 196 16.75 -4.41 -1.88
C LEU A 196 16.49 -5.34 -0.69
N TYR A 197 15.87 -4.83 0.37
CA TYR A 197 15.47 -5.66 1.50
C TYR A 197 14.49 -6.75 1.07
N ALA A 198 13.45 -6.40 0.30
CA ALA A 198 12.48 -7.34 -0.22
C ALA A 198 13.12 -8.40 -1.14
N GLN A 199 14.04 -8.01 -2.04
CA GLN A 199 14.76 -8.96 -2.89
C GLN A 199 15.59 -9.97 -2.06
N LYS A 200 16.27 -9.48 -1.03
CA LYS A 200 17.15 -10.29 -0.17
C LYS A 200 16.37 -11.25 0.72
N HIS A 201 15.23 -10.80 1.24
CA HIS A 201 14.42 -11.52 2.23
C HIS A 201 13.09 -12.04 1.65
N PHE A 202 13.01 -12.20 0.32
CA PHE A 202 11.77 -12.48 -0.40
C PHE A 202 11.02 -13.68 0.16
N ASP A 203 11.68 -14.83 0.24
CA ASP A 203 11.06 -16.07 0.71
C ASP A 203 10.75 -16.01 2.22
N GLU A 204 11.60 -15.36 3.02
CA GLU A 204 11.38 -15.13 4.45
C GLU A 204 10.11 -14.29 4.68
N ILE A 205 9.93 -13.19 3.92
CA ILE A 205 8.73 -12.35 4.02
C ILE A 205 7.48 -13.15 3.64
N LEU A 206 7.53 -13.95 2.57
CA LEU A 206 6.40 -14.79 2.19
C LEU A 206 6.04 -15.82 3.27
N LEU A 207 7.04 -16.43 3.92
CA LEU A 207 6.81 -17.36 5.03
C LEU A 207 6.19 -16.66 6.23
N ARG A 208 6.64 -15.45 6.57
CA ARG A 208 6.06 -14.63 7.64
C ARG A 208 4.62 -14.24 7.33
N CYS A 209 4.33 -13.83 6.08
CA CYS A 209 2.97 -13.59 5.61
C CYS A 209 2.10 -14.83 5.78
N ALA A 210 2.60 -16.01 5.40
CA ALA A 210 1.87 -17.26 5.55
C ALA A 210 1.56 -17.58 7.02
N ALA A 211 2.53 -17.42 7.91
CA ALA A 211 2.37 -17.66 9.33
C ALA A 211 1.37 -16.68 9.99
N MET A 212 1.39 -15.42 9.58
CA MET A 212 0.41 -14.43 10.05
C MET A 212 -1.00 -14.76 9.56
N ASP A 213 -1.15 -15.15 8.29
CA ASP A 213 -2.42 -15.58 7.74
C ASP A 213 -3.00 -16.77 8.52
N GLU A 214 -2.18 -17.78 8.87
CA GLU A 214 -2.58 -18.93 9.68
C GLU A 214 -3.00 -18.51 11.09
N THR A 215 -2.23 -17.61 11.73
CA THR A 215 -2.55 -17.11 13.07
C THR A 215 -3.91 -16.40 13.09
N VAL A 216 -4.13 -15.50 12.14
CA VAL A 216 -5.40 -14.74 12.05
C VAL A 216 -6.57 -15.66 11.70
N SER A 217 -6.36 -16.62 10.78
CA SER A 217 -7.36 -17.63 10.43
C SER A 217 -7.77 -18.47 11.64
N ASP A 218 -6.79 -18.99 12.38
CA ASP A 218 -7.01 -19.79 13.58
C ASP A 218 -7.79 -19.02 14.67
N ASP A 219 -7.44 -17.75 14.90
CA ASP A 219 -8.13 -16.91 15.89
C ASP A 219 -9.58 -16.63 15.45
N ALA A 220 -9.78 -16.30 14.18
CA ALA A 220 -11.10 -16.03 13.62
C ALA A 220 -11.99 -17.29 13.63
N GLN A 221 -11.46 -18.45 13.23
CA GLN A 221 -12.17 -19.73 13.25
C GLN A 221 -12.63 -20.10 14.67
N LYS A 222 -11.76 -19.92 15.67
CA LYS A 222 -12.11 -20.17 17.09
C LYS A 222 -13.19 -19.21 17.58
N ALA A 223 -13.17 -17.95 17.11
CA ALA A 223 -14.10 -16.92 17.55
C ALA A 223 -15.49 -17.05 16.91
N GLY A 224 -15.59 -17.40 15.62
CA GLY A 224 -16.87 -17.35 14.91
C GLY A 224 -17.00 -18.28 13.69
N GLY A 225 -16.06 -19.18 13.44
CA GLY A 225 -16.09 -20.11 12.32
C GLY A 225 -15.74 -19.47 10.96
N GLN A 226 -16.08 -20.16 9.87
CA GLN A 226 -15.64 -19.78 8.51
C GLN A 226 -16.13 -18.41 8.06
N ASP A 227 -17.41 -18.11 8.24
CA ASP A 227 -17.97 -16.83 7.81
C ASP A 227 -17.29 -15.65 8.52
N TYR A 228 -16.93 -15.86 9.79
CA TYR A 228 -16.20 -14.84 10.56
C TYR A 228 -14.75 -14.70 10.09
N GLU A 229 -14.09 -15.80 9.73
CA GLU A 229 -12.75 -15.77 9.12
C GLU A 229 -12.75 -14.97 7.81
N ASP A 230 -13.72 -15.17 6.94
CA ASP A 230 -13.83 -14.46 5.67
C ASP A 230 -13.99 -12.94 5.89
N ILE A 231 -14.80 -12.54 6.89
CA ILE A 231 -14.96 -11.15 7.30
C ILE A 231 -13.63 -10.57 7.85
N VAL A 232 -12.96 -11.32 8.73
CA VAL A 232 -11.70 -10.89 9.35
C VAL A 232 -10.59 -10.74 8.30
N ASN A 233 -10.49 -11.66 7.35
CA ASN A 233 -9.53 -11.58 6.25
C ASN A 233 -9.69 -10.29 5.44
N ALA A 234 -10.93 -9.92 5.09
CA ALA A 234 -11.23 -8.68 4.40
C ALA A 234 -10.97 -7.45 5.29
N ALA A 235 -11.43 -7.48 6.54
CA ALA A 235 -11.27 -6.40 7.50
C ALA A 235 -9.80 -6.09 7.81
N TRP A 236 -8.94 -7.12 7.94
CA TRP A 236 -7.50 -6.96 8.11
C TRP A 236 -6.90 -6.10 6.99
N ARG A 237 -7.16 -6.47 5.76
CA ARG A 237 -6.64 -5.80 4.57
C ARG A 237 -7.11 -4.35 4.49
N HIS A 238 -8.43 -4.13 4.66
CA HIS A 238 -9.02 -2.79 4.63
C HIS A 238 -8.47 -1.92 5.74
N THR A 239 -8.33 -2.46 6.95
CA THR A 239 -7.83 -1.71 8.10
C THR A 239 -6.39 -1.25 7.86
N PHE A 240 -5.46 -2.14 7.51
CA PHE A 240 -4.08 -1.73 7.25
C PHE A 240 -3.95 -0.82 6.03
N ALA A 241 -4.71 -1.08 4.96
CA ALA A 241 -4.69 -0.23 3.76
C ALA A 241 -5.22 1.20 4.02
N ALA A 242 -6.15 1.36 4.96
CA ALA A 242 -6.72 2.65 5.31
C ALA A 242 -5.86 3.47 6.28
N HIS A 243 -4.69 2.97 6.70
CA HIS A 243 -3.83 3.65 7.66
C HIS A 243 -2.45 3.96 7.09
N LYS A 244 -1.85 5.05 7.56
CA LYS A 244 -0.47 5.42 7.24
C LYS A 244 0.36 5.54 8.51
N LEU A 245 1.44 4.74 8.59
CA LEU A 245 2.41 4.80 9.67
C LEU A 245 3.57 5.72 9.29
N ILE A 246 3.77 6.79 10.06
CA ILE A 246 4.81 7.80 9.83
C ILE A 246 5.69 8.00 11.04
N ALA A 247 6.87 8.59 10.82
CA ALA A 247 7.67 9.18 11.88
C ALA A 247 7.31 10.67 12.02
N THR A 248 6.96 11.10 13.23
CA THR A 248 6.71 12.52 13.54
C THR A 248 8.04 13.30 13.56
N PRO A 249 8.02 14.65 13.55
CA PRO A 249 9.23 15.45 13.69
C PRO A 249 10.01 15.19 14.99
N LYS A 250 9.33 14.62 16.01
CA LYS A 250 9.96 14.23 17.29
C LYS A 250 10.56 12.82 17.27
N GLY A 251 10.47 12.11 16.14
CA GLY A 251 10.91 10.73 15.99
C GLY A 251 9.94 9.69 16.59
N GLU A 252 8.75 10.08 16.96
CA GLU A 252 7.72 9.20 17.49
C GLU A 252 6.85 8.63 16.35
N MET A 253 6.21 7.50 16.58
CA MET A 253 5.24 6.93 15.66
C MET A 253 3.92 7.72 15.70
N ALA A 254 3.35 8.00 14.52
CA ALA A 254 1.94 8.34 14.36
C ALA A 254 1.32 7.43 13.29
N PHE A 255 0.11 6.95 13.58
CA PHE A 255 -0.63 6.03 12.73
C PHE A 255 -1.97 6.66 12.40
N LEU A 256 -2.12 7.14 11.15
CA LEU A 256 -3.28 7.94 10.77
C LEU A 256 -4.23 7.13 9.92
N SER A 257 -5.46 6.97 10.40
CA SER A 257 -6.56 6.45 9.58
C SER A 257 -6.97 7.47 8.53
N LYS A 258 -7.41 7.02 7.36
CA LYS A 258 -8.05 7.82 6.32
C LYS A 258 -9.48 7.33 6.11
N GLU A 259 -10.44 8.23 6.12
CA GLU A 259 -11.75 7.95 5.57
C GLU A 259 -11.64 7.83 4.04
N ASN A 260 -12.12 6.72 3.48
CA ASN A 260 -11.86 6.42 2.08
C ASN A 260 -13.00 6.79 1.15
N ASP A 261 -14.22 6.91 1.66
CA ASP A 261 -15.43 7.11 0.85
C ASP A 261 -16.44 8.09 1.46
N SER A 262 -16.04 8.99 2.35
CA SER A 262 -16.96 10.03 2.85
C SER A 262 -16.39 11.41 2.62
N ASN A 263 -15.41 11.81 3.42
CA ASN A 263 -14.88 13.19 3.38
C ASN A 263 -13.35 13.25 3.40
N GLY A 264 -12.67 12.13 3.35
CA GLY A 264 -11.21 12.02 3.33
C GLY A 264 -10.51 12.49 4.60
N CYS A 265 -11.21 12.67 5.72
CA CYS A 265 -10.57 13.05 6.98
C CYS A 265 -9.56 12.00 7.45
N ILE A 266 -8.54 12.45 8.17
CA ILE A 266 -7.49 11.61 8.74
C ILE A 266 -7.41 11.75 10.25
N GLY A 267 -7.01 10.66 10.91
CA GLY A 267 -7.01 10.58 12.37
C GLY A 267 -8.42 10.76 12.94
N THR A 268 -9.45 10.38 12.18
CA THR A 268 -10.85 10.50 12.54
C THR A 268 -11.18 9.53 13.66
N VAL A 269 -11.69 10.04 14.79
CA VAL A 269 -11.83 9.25 16.02
C VAL A 269 -12.84 8.11 15.86
N ASP A 270 -13.97 8.34 15.22
CA ASP A 270 -15.02 7.35 15.02
C ASP A 270 -14.66 6.30 13.94
N VAL A 271 -13.76 6.61 13.01
CA VAL A 271 -13.18 5.65 12.06
C VAL A 271 -12.05 4.86 12.69
N SER A 272 -11.23 5.49 13.51
CA SER A 272 -10.13 4.83 14.23
C SER A 272 -10.63 3.86 15.30
N TYR A 273 -11.69 4.23 16.02
CA TYR A 273 -12.23 3.44 17.12
C TYR A 273 -12.58 1.99 16.76
N PRO A 274 -13.26 1.68 15.65
CA PRO A 274 -13.57 0.31 15.27
C PRO A 274 -12.34 -0.55 14.94
N SER A 275 -11.21 0.05 14.57
CA SER A 275 -9.97 -0.67 14.27
C SER A 275 -9.13 -1.00 15.52
N ILE A 276 -9.37 -0.29 16.64
CA ILE A 276 -8.59 -0.45 17.89
C ILE A 276 -8.57 -1.92 18.39
N PRO A 277 -9.67 -2.68 18.41
CA PRO A 277 -9.63 -4.06 18.89
C PRO A 277 -8.61 -4.95 18.15
N LEU A 278 -8.48 -4.79 16.84
CA LEU A 278 -7.48 -5.49 16.04
C LEU A 278 -6.06 -5.13 16.49
N PHE A 279 -5.77 -3.84 16.62
CA PHE A 279 -4.44 -3.38 17.03
C PHE A 279 -4.13 -3.72 18.49
N LEU A 280 -5.11 -3.67 19.39
CA LEU A 280 -4.91 -4.11 20.79
C LEU A 280 -4.52 -5.59 20.87
N HIS A 281 -5.03 -6.42 19.98
CA HIS A 281 -4.75 -7.84 19.97
C HIS A 281 -3.36 -8.16 19.39
N TYR A 282 -3.01 -7.56 18.24
CA TYR A 282 -1.82 -7.94 17.49
C TYR A 282 -0.63 -6.98 17.68
N CYS A 283 -0.86 -5.69 17.98
CA CYS A 283 0.19 -4.69 18.19
C CYS A 283 -0.33 -3.48 18.97
N PRO A 284 -0.38 -3.51 20.30
CA PRO A 284 -0.87 -2.40 21.13
C PRO A 284 -0.15 -1.08 20.91
N GLU A 285 1.09 -1.10 20.43
CA GLU A 285 1.86 0.11 20.12
C GLU A 285 1.20 0.95 19.03
N LEU A 286 0.53 0.31 18.07
CA LEU A 286 -0.21 1.01 17.02
C LEU A 286 -1.41 1.78 17.57
N VAL A 287 -2.01 1.36 18.70
CA VAL A 287 -3.09 2.10 19.36
C VAL A 287 -2.56 3.43 19.93
N ASN A 288 -1.40 3.41 20.56
CA ASN A 288 -0.75 4.64 21.03
C ASN A 288 -0.43 5.58 19.87
N ALA A 289 0.10 5.02 18.77
CA ALA A 289 0.40 5.78 17.56
C ALA A 289 -0.87 6.35 16.89
N LEU A 290 -2.00 5.64 16.97
CA LEU A 290 -3.30 6.05 16.45
C LEU A 290 -3.91 7.22 17.25
N CYS A 291 -3.79 7.18 18.58
CA CYS A 291 -4.30 8.23 19.46
C CYS A 291 -3.42 9.50 19.44
N ARG A 292 -2.13 9.38 19.14
CA ARG A 292 -1.16 10.47 19.21
C ARG A 292 -1.58 11.72 18.43
N PRO A 293 -1.94 11.67 17.14
CA PRO A 293 -2.30 12.86 16.37
C PRO A 293 -3.44 13.66 17.00
N VAL A 294 -4.48 12.96 17.48
CA VAL A 294 -5.65 13.55 18.12
C VAL A 294 -5.28 14.23 19.44
N LEU A 295 -4.50 13.54 20.28
CA LEU A 295 -4.06 14.07 21.57
C LEU A 295 -3.09 15.24 21.42
N GLU A 296 -2.18 15.19 20.45
CA GLU A 296 -1.28 16.30 20.13
C GLU A 296 -2.07 17.54 19.68
N PHE A 297 -3.02 17.35 18.75
CA PHE A 297 -3.85 18.47 18.28
C PHE A 297 -4.71 19.04 19.42
N ALA A 298 -5.34 18.19 20.22
CA ALA A 298 -6.12 18.62 21.41
C ALA A 298 -5.28 19.38 22.44
N SER A 299 -3.97 19.17 22.49
CA SER A 299 -3.06 19.85 23.41
C SER A 299 -2.53 21.18 22.86
N MET A 300 -2.81 21.52 21.62
CA MET A 300 -2.35 22.78 21.02
C MET A 300 -3.19 23.96 21.48
N PRO A 301 -2.61 25.17 21.65
CA PRO A 301 -3.34 26.36 22.06
C PRO A 301 -4.50 26.75 21.13
N VAL A 302 -4.48 26.27 19.87
CA VAL A 302 -5.55 26.48 18.90
C VAL A 302 -6.81 25.71 19.25
N TRP A 303 -6.70 24.59 19.97
CA TRP A 303 -7.84 23.80 20.43
C TRP A 303 -8.22 24.23 21.85
N ASP A 304 -9.22 25.07 21.97
CA ASP A 304 -9.72 25.63 23.22
C ASP A 304 -11.05 25.00 23.72
N CYS A 305 -11.38 23.81 23.12
CA CYS A 305 -12.57 23.06 23.48
C CYS A 305 -12.25 22.04 24.60
N ASP A 306 -13.25 21.69 25.39
CA ASP A 306 -13.18 20.73 26.49
C ASP A 306 -13.49 19.27 26.05
N PHE A 307 -13.57 19.03 24.75
CA PHE A 307 -13.76 17.73 24.13
C PHE A 307 -12.67 17.45 23.09
N ALA A 308 -12.50 16.18 22.74
CA ALA A 308 -11.52 15.76 21.74
C ALA A 308 -11.91 16.22 20.32
N PRO A 309 -10.97 16.57 19.44
CA PRO A 309 -11.25 16.82 18.04
C PRO A 309 -11.80 15.57 17.35
N HIS A 310 -12.69 15.76 16.38
CA HIS A 310 -13.25 14.69 15.57
C HIS A 310 -12.21 14.07 14.63
N ASP A 311 -11.35 14.89 14.03
CA ASP A 311 -10.30 14.54 13.10
C ASP A 311 -9.11 15.51 13.24
N VAL A 312 -8.02 15.24 12.55
CA VAL A 312 -6.85 16.13 12.54
C VAL A 312 -6.58 16.77 11.18
N GLY A 313 -7.49 16.62 10.23
CA GLY A 313 -7.39 17.20 8.90
C GLY A 313 -7.97 16.30 7.82
N ARG A 314 -7.75 16.69 6.56
CA ARG A 314 -8.15 15.95 5.38
C ARG A 314 -6.91 15.44 4.63
N TYR A 315 -6.89 14.13 4.32
CA TYR A 315 -5.75 13.48 3.66
C TYR A 315 -5.23 14.27 2.44
N PRO A 316 -3.93 14.49 2.29
CA PRO A 316 -2.84 14.06 3.17
C PRO A 316 -2.42 15.11 4.22
N LEU A 317 -3.27 16.06 4.56
CA LEU A 317 -2.97 17.23 5.39
C LEU A 317 -3.54 17.08 6.80
N ALA A 318 -2.72 16.63 7.75
CA ALA A 318 -3.05 16.65 9.18
C ALA A 318 -2.77 18.04 9.76
N THR A 319 -3.60 19.04 9.42
CA THR A 319 -3.37 20.45 9.75
C THR A 319 -4.51 21.09 10.53
N GLY A 320 -5.34 20.29 11.18
CA GLY A 320 -6.45 20.73 12.03
C GLY A 320 -7.80 20.18 11.58
N GLN A 321 -8.72 20.11 12.51
CA GLN A 321 -10.07 19.56 12.31
C GLN A 321 -10.81 20.22 11.15
N VAL A 322 -11.48 19.40 10.33
CA VAL A 322 -12.26 19.87 9.16
C VAL A 322 -13.67 20.29 9.56
N TYR A 323 -14.33 19.49 10.37
CA TYR A 323 -15.73 19.69 10.74
C TYR A 323 -15.92 20.45 12.05
N ALA A 324 -17.14 20.95 12.24
CA ALA A 324 -17.60 21.64 13.46
C ALA A 324 -16.64 22.75 13.90
N ALA A 325 -16.27 22.79 15.15
CA ALA A 325 -15.39 23.81 15.74
C ALA A 325 -14.00 23.88 15.07
N ARG A 326 -13.97 24.23 13.78
CA ARG A 326 -12.73 24.31 12.96
C ARG A 326 -11.65 25.11 13.67
N LYS A 327 -10.53 24.47 13.89
CA LYS A 327 -9.37 25.04 14.56
C LYS A 327 -8.13 24.84 13.69
N PRO A 328 -7.97 25.65 12.62
CA PRO A 328 -6.80 25.55 11.74
C PRO A 328 -5.52 25.91 12.49
N ILE A 329 -4.46 25.20 12.18
CA ILE A 329 -3.12 25.54 12.66
C ILE A 329 -2.50 26.53 11.67
N GLY A 330 -2.33 27.77 12.15
CA GLY A 330 -1.51 28.75 11.48
C GLY A 330 -0.04 28.46 11.75
N ARG A 331 0.80 28.40 10.71
CA ARG A 331 2.24 28.37 10.86
C ARG A 331 2.84 29.75 10.79
N THR A 332 3.92 29.95 11.54
CA THR A 332 4.69 31.19 11.48
C THR A 332 5.53 31.24 10.20
N ALA A 333 5.92 32.44 9.76
CA ALA A 333 6.71 32.65 8.54
C ALA A 333 8.02 31.84 8.47
N SER A 334 8.52 31.36 9.60
CA SER A 334 9.71 30.51 9.70
C SER A 334 9.47 29.06 9.29
N HIS A 335 8.21 28.63 9.07
CA HIS A 335 7.86 27.28 8.72
C HIS A 335 6.77 27.27 7.65
N PRO A 336 7.07 27.56 6.40
CA PRO A 336 6.12 27.39 5.31
C PRO A 336 5.87 25.90 5.04
N PRO A 337 4.69 25.54 4.52
CA PRO A 337 3.61 26.41 4.12
C PRO A 337 2.62 26.67 5.23
N TYR A 338 2.00 27.84 5.19
CA TYR A 338 0.85 28.15 6.00
C TYR A 338 -0.36 27.43 5.48
N TYR A 339 -1.01 26.66 6.32
CA TYR A 339 -2.36 26.19 6.04
C TYR A 339 -3.33 26.94 6.94
N LEU A 340 -3.73 28.10 6.46
CA LEU A 340 -4.93 28.76 6.97
C LEU A 340 -6.08 28.21 6.14
N TYR A 341 -6.90 27.35 6.71
CA TYR A 341 -8.21 27.14 6.13
C TYR A 341 -8.97 28.46 6.23
N PRO A 342 -9.49 29.00 5.11
CA PRO A 342 -10.30 30.21 5.19
C PRO A 342 -11.43 29.96 6.16
N ALA A 343 -11.62 30.85 7.12
CA ALA A 343 -12.78 30.82 7.97
C ALA A 343 -14.02 30.93 7.08
N GLY A 344 -14.84 29.88 7.04
CA GLY A 344 -16.15 29.95 6.38
C GLY A 344 -16.30 29.23 5.03
N THR A 345 -15.47 28.26 4.67
CA THR A 345 -15.77 27.36 3.52
C THR A 345 -16.14 25.97 3.97
#